data_6037aa0842caeedfefc817649c1826ad
#
_entry.id   6037aa0842caeedfefc817649c1826ad
#
_cell.length_a   1.000
_cell.length_b   1.000
_cell.length_c   1.000
_cell.angle_alpha   90.00
_cell.angle_beta   90.00
_cell.angle_gamma   90.00
#
_symmetry.space_group_name_H-M   'P 1'
#
loop_
_entity.id
_entity.type
_entity.pdbx_description
1 polymer ?
#
loop_
_entity_poly.entity_id
_entity_poly.type
_entity_poly.pdbx_seq_one_letter_code
_entity_poly.pdbx_strand_id
1 'polypeptide(L)'
;MLQTFWTGSPLSRLERASLMSCVNAGYTIELYTYNPITEFKKNVPESPYIRVHDARLILPKSALFKYTERADVGKRNDAFSYLPFSDLFRITMLYKNGGAWIDLDMLMVKPIPSHVVSRPYLFGGERTIQKGAYKKVEPEVATVSFIKVPGPGSPLMKWILDHIPTDLLTLKSPFDYMNLYRKGIEELGLQKYVLPANAFLPLNWWDVKDSFAAGAGQAGVCYRGKYGTEPFCVDNLKRPDVYGVHWFRAILRKKGLPYERAENRAVTDNLYEEMIAKIERDASLAKDSL
;
A
#
# COMPACT_ATOMS: atom_id res chain seq x y z
N MET A 1 4.08 -15.26 2.04
CA MET A 1 2.63 -14.99 1.99
C MET A 1 2.38 -13.55 2.40
N LEU A 2 1.60 -12.84 1.59
CA LEU A 2 1.14 -11.47 1.85
C LEU A 2 -0.38 -11.48 2.01
N GLN A 3 -0.91 -10.54 2.76
CA GLN A 3 -2.35 -10.44 3.03
C GLN A 3 -2.82 -9.02 2.70
N THR A 4 -4.05 -8.91 2.19
CA THR A 4 -4.64 -7.62 1.82
C THR A 4 -6.17 -7.67 1.86
N PHE A 5 -6.82 -6.51 1.77
CA PHE A 5 -8.27 -6.38 1.84
C PHE A 5 -8.80 -5.44 0.77
N TRP A 6 -9.93 -5.82 0.17
CA TRP A 6 -10.66 -4.97 -0.76
C TRP A 6 -12.16 -5.20 -0.67
N THR A 7 -12.96 -4.15 -0.72
CA THR A 7 -14.42 -4.26 -0.73
C THR A 7 -15.08 -3.09 -1.45
N GLY A 8 -16.29 -3.31 -1.94
CA GLY A 8 -17.10 -2.33 -2.65
C GLY A 8 -16.94 -2.44 -4.16
N SER A 9 -16.14 -1.56 -4.76
CA SER A 9 -15.94 -1.52 -6.22
C SER A 9 -15.14 -2.72 -6.75
N PRO A 10 -15.22 -3.01 -8.07
CA PRO A 10 -14.25 -3.88 -8.74
C PRO A 10 -12.82 -3.38 -8.55
N LEU A 11 -11.84 -4.28 -8.67
CA LEU A 11 -10.42 -3.91 -8.71
C LEU A 11 -10.13 -3.11 -9.97
N SER A 12 -9.45 -1.98 -9.84
CA SER A 12 -8.95 -1.23 -10.98
C SER A 12 -7.68 -1.88 -11.54
N ARG A 13 -7.14 -1.30 -12.62
CA ARG A 13 -5.89 -1.78 -13.23
C ARG A 13 -4.72 -1.74 -12.23
N LEU A 14 -4.66 -0.73 -11.37
CA LEU A 14 -3.61 -0.60 -10.35
C LEU A 14 -3.66 -1.75 -9.33
N GLU A 15 -4.84 -2.04 -8.74
CA GLU A 15 -4.97 -3.12 -7.75
C GLU A 15 -4.69 -4.49 -8.37
N ARG A 16 -5.13 -4.71 -9.62
CA ARG A 16 -4.84 -5.94 -10.35
C ARG A 16 -3.34 -6.11 -10.61
N ALA A 17 -2.67 -5.04 -11.04
CA ALA A 17 -1.21 -5.03 -11.22
C ALA A 17 -0.47 -5.20 -9.90
N SER A 18 -0.97 -4.62 -8.80
CA SER A 18 -0.41 -4.84 -7.46
C SER A 18 -0.41 -6.31 -7.09
N LEU A 19 -1.54 -7.01 -7.23
CA LEU A 19 -1.63 -8.45 -7.00
C LEU A 19 -0.62 -9.23 -7.86
N MET A 20 -0.58 -8.94 -9.16
CA MET A 20 0.33 -9.64 -10.08
C MET A 20 1.80 -9.34 -9.81
N SER A 21 2.14 -8.10 -9.41
CA SER A 21 3.51 -7.74 -9.05
C SER A 21 4.01 -8.55 -7.85
N CYS A 22 3.13 -8.81 -6.87
CA CYS A 22 3.45 -9.66 -5.74
C CYS A 22 3.66 -11.13 -6.16
N VAL A 23 2.83 -11.65 -7.07
CA VAL A 23 2.98 -13.00 -7.63
C VAL A 23 4.30 -13.12 -8.40
N ASN A 24 4.61 -12.14 -9.27
CA ASN A 24 5.86 -12.10 -10.03
C ASN A 24 7.10 -12.00 -9.11
N ALA A 25 6.95 -11.39 -7.92
CA ALA A 25 7.98 -11.37 -6.87
C ALA A 25 8.02 -12.67 -6.03
N GLY A 26 7.26 -13.71 -6.39
CA GLY A 26 7.27 -15.02 -5.74
C GLY A 26 6.42 -15.14 -4.48
N TYR A 27 5.47 -14.23 -4.26
CA TYR A 27 4.58 -14.28 -3.10
C TYR A 27 3.23 -14.91 -3.43
N THR A 28 2.69 -15.66 -2.46
CA THR A 28 1.25 -15.97 -2.40
C THR A 28 0.51 -14.85 -1.70
N ILE A 29 -0.75 -14.61 -2.13
CA ILE A 29 -1.59 -13.51 -1.63
C ILE A 29 -2.90 -14.06 -1.11
N GLU A 30 -3.26 -13.66 0.10
CA GLU A 30 -4.56 -13.89 0.72
C GLU A 30 -5.36 -12.57 0.62
N LEU A 31 -6.32 -12.51 -0.29
CA LEU A 31 -7.15 -11.33 -0.57
C LEU A 31 -8.50 -11.49 0.11
N TYR A 32 -8.78 -10.68 1.12
CA TYR A 32 -10.04 -10.69 1.85
C TYR A 32 -11.04 -9.70 1.26
N THR A 33 -12.33 -10.10 1.18
CA THR A 33 -13.39 -9.23 0.66
C THR A 33 -14.74 -9.53 1.31
N TYR A 34 -15.60 -8.50 1.39
CA TYR A 34 -17.03 -8.66 1.70
C TYR A 34 -17.91 -8.75 0.44
N ASN A 35 -17.32 -8.59 -0.73
CA ASN A 35 -18.03 -8.79 -2.00
C ASN A 35 -18.40 -10.27 -2.16
N PRO A 36 -19.47 -10.61 -2.89
CA PRO A 36 -19.77 -11.99 -3.25
C PRO A 36 -18.57 -12.65 -3.95
N ILE A 37 -18.01 -13.70 -3.36
CA ILE A 37 -16.72 -14.28 -3.77
C ILE A 37 -16.71 -14.70 -5.23
N THR A 38 -17.77 -15.39 -5.69
CA THR A 38 -17.85 -15.87 -7.07
C THR A 38 -17.80 -14.74 -8.08
N GLU A 39 -18.50 -13.63 -7.82
CA GLU A 39 -18.51 -12.47 -8.70
C GLU A 39 -17.18 -11.68 -8.61
N PHE A 40 -16.67 -11.53 -7.41
CA PHE A 40 -15.44 -10.80 -7.18
C PHE A 40 -14.23 -11.47 -7.84
N LYS A 41 -14.17 -12.80 -7.80
CA LYS A 41 -13.12 -13.59 -8.47
C LYS A 41 -13.01 -13.32 -9.98
N LYS A 42 -14.11 -13.00 -10.66
CA LYS A 42 -14.10 -12.65 -12.10
C LYS A 42 -13.26 -11.39 -12.40
N ASN A 43 -13.06 -10.55 -11.38
CA ASN A 43 -12.28 -9.31 -11.49
C ASN A 43 -10.85 -9.43 -10.93
N VAL A 44 -10.54 -10.53 -10.25
CA VAL A 44 -9.21 -10.83 -9.73
C VAL A 44 -8.36 -11.47 -10.83
N PRO A 45 -7.08 -11.12 -10.99
CA PRO A 45 -6.21 -11.82 -11.93
C PRO A 45 -6.17 -13.33 -11.65
N GLU A 46 -6.28 -14.12 -12.68
CA GLU A 46 -6.19 -15.57 -12.56
C GLU A 46 -4.77 -16.01 -12.21
N SER A 47 -4.60 -16.62 -11.04
CA SER A 47 -3.33 -17.15 -10.57
C SER A 47 -3.56 -18.13 -9.42
N PRO A 48 -2.87 -19.28 -9.37
CA PRO A 48 -2.93 -20.21 -8.24
C PRO A 48 -2.35 -19.64 -6.94
N TYR A 49 -1.61 -18.53 -7.06
CA TYR A 49 -0.98 -17.84 -5.93
C TYR A 49 -1.85 -16.72 -5.35
N ILE A 50 -3.04 -16.46 -5.88
CA ILE A 50 -4.00 -15.49 -5.34
C ILE A 50 -5.21 -16.25 -4.81
N ARG A 51 -5.41 -16.21 -3.50
CA ARG A 51 -6.55 -16.83 -2.83
C ARG A 51 -7.50 -15.76 -2.33
N VAL A 52 -8.78 -15.88 -2.68
CA VAL A 52 -9.82 -14.95 -2.27
C VAL A 52 -10.61 -15.53 -1.12
N HIS A 53 -10.70 -14.78 -0.03
CA HIS A 53 -11.35 -15.16 1.22
C HIS A 53 -12.49 -14.23 1.59
N ASP A 54 -13.44 -14.78 2.33
CA ASP A 54 -14.48 -13.99 2.97
C ASP A 54 -13.88 -13.18 4.13
N ALA A 55 -14.03 -11.87 4.07
CA ALA A 55 -13.54 -10.98 5.12
C ALA A 55 -14.22 -11.20 6.48
N ARG A 56 -15.38 -11.88 6.51
CA ARG A 56 -16.07 -12.29 7.76
C ARG A 56 -15.23 -13.24 8.62
N LEU A 57 -14.24 -13.91 8.06
CA LEU A 57 -13.26 -14.71 8.82
C LEU A 57 -12.43 -13.85 9.78
N ILE A 58 -12.26 -12.57 9.45
CA ILE A 58 -11.49 -11.61 10.25
C ILE A 58 -12.41 -10.75 11.09
N LEU A 59 -13.34 -10.04 10.48
CA LEU A 59 -14.32 -9.18 11.14
C LEU A 59 -15.72 -9.43 10.58
N PRO A 60 -16.79 -9.37 11.41
CA PRO A 60 -18.15 -9.49 10.90
C PRO A 60 -18.48 -8.30 9.98
N LYS A 61 -19.33 -8.53 8.96
CA LYS A 61 -19.75 -7.47 8.03
C LYS A 61 -20.45 -6.30 8.73
N SER A 62 -21.09 -6.55 9.87
CA SER A 62 -21.69 -5.51 10.72
C SER A 62 -20.70 -4.53 11.31
N ALA A 63 -19.40 -4.90 11.39
CA ALA A 63 -18.33 -4.00 11.80
C ALA A 63 -17.89 -3.04 10.68
N LEU A 64 -18.39 -3.22 9.44
CA LEU A 64 -17.99 -2.40 8.30
C LEU A 64 -18.56 -0.99 8.45
N PHE A 65 -17.68 0.00 8.40
CA PHE A 65 -18.04 1.42 8.41
C PHE A 65 -17.30 2.21 7.33
N LYS A 66 -17.86 3.34 6.98
CA LYS A 66 -17.25 4.34 6.10
C LYS A 66 -16.96 5.60 6.90
N TYR A 67 -16.11 6.46 6.38
CA TYR A 67 -16.03 7.81 6.88
C TYR A 67 -17.42 8.43 6.88
N THR A 68 -17.89 8.77 8.07
CA THR A 68 -19.04 9.63 8.23
C THR A 68 -18.60 11.08 8.11
N GLU A 69 -19.49 11.92 7.60
CA GLU A 69 -19.28 13.31 7.26
C GLU A 69 -18.50 14.09 8.32
N ARG A 70 -17.35 14.59 7.91
CA ARG A 70 -16.73 15.75 8.54
C ARG A 70 -17.12 16.99 7.75
N ALA A 71 -17.34 18.08 8.44
CA ALA A 71 -17.59 19.38 7.80
C ALA A 71 -16.46 19.83 6.85
N ASP A 72 -15.22 19.31 7.06
CA ASP A 72 -14.06 19.52 6.21
C ASP A 72 -13.89 18.45 5.12
N VAL A 73 -14.55 17.29 5.25
CA VAL A 73 -14.51 16.16 4.30
C VAL A 73 -15.64 16.26 3.26
N GLY A 74 -16.72 16.98 3.53
CA GLY A 74 -17.82 17.21 2.57
C GLY A 74 -17.42 17.88 1.26
N LYS A 75 -16.18 18.34 1.15
CA LYS A 75 -15.54 18.82 -0.09
C LYS A 75 -14.59 17.80 -0.72
N ARG A 76 -14.45 16.59 -0.15
CA ARG A 76 -13.57 15.53 -0.65
C ARG A 76 -14.40 14.36 -1.13
N ASN A 77 -14.09 13.83 -2.30
CA ASN A 77 -14.67 12.59 -2.85
C ASN A 77 -14.43 11.33 -1.96
N ASP A 78 -13.92 11.51 -0.74
CA ASP A 78 -13.55 10.44 0.20
C ASP A 78 -14.61 10.17 1.27
N ALA A 79 -15.67 10.97 1.33
CA ALA A 79 -16.70 10.92 2.39
C ALA A 79 -17.37 9.54 2.57
N PHE A 80 -17.21 8.62 1.62
CA PHE A 80 -17.76 7.27 1.68
C PHE A 80 -16.71 6.18 1.52
N SER A 81 -15.45 6.49 1.83
CA SER A 81 -14.34 5.53 1.72
C SER A 81 -14.33 4.53 2.87
N TYR A 82 -14.01 3.28 2.58
CA TYR A 82 -13.72 2.24 3.56
C TYR A 82 -12.28 2.31 4.12
N LEU A 83 -11.53 3.35 3.82
CA LEU A 83 -10.13 3.47 4.22
C LEU A 83 -9.90 3.26 5.72
N PRO A 84 -10.65 3.94 6.65
CA PRO A 84 -10.44 3.73 8.08
C PRO A 84 -10.85 2.33 8.54
N PHE A 85 -11.84 1.72 7.89
CA PHE A 85 -12.16 0.32 8.15
C PHE A 85 -11.04 -0.61 7.68
N SER A 86 -10.39 -0.32 6.56
CA SER A 86 -9.23 -1.08 6.09
C SER A 86 -8.09 -1.06 7.11
N ASP A 87 -7.89 0.05 7.81
CA ASP A 87 -6.89 0.14 8.88
C ASP A 87 -7.25 -0.76 10.07
N LEU A 88 -8.49 -0.74 10.53
CA LEU A 88 -8.97 -1.65 11.58
C LEU A 88 -8.89 -3.12 11.14
N PHE A 89 -9.29 -3.41 9.89
CA PHE A 89 -9.23 -4.76 9.33
C PHE A 89 -7.80 -5.30 9.31
N ARG A 90 -6.86 -4.50 8.83
CA ARG A 90 -5.41 -4.80 8.76
C ARG A 90 -4.86 -5.19 10.12
N ILE A 91 -5.13 -4.38 11.15
CA ILE A 91 -4.65 -4.61 12.51
C ILE A 91 -5.24 -5.90 13.07
N THR A 92 -6.56 -6.08 12.94
CA THR A 92 -7.27 -7.27 13.42
C THR A 92 -6.79 -8.54 12.71
N MET A 93 -6.61 -8.47 11.40
CA MET A 93 -6.13 -9.59 10.59
C MET A 93 -4.71 -9.98 10.99
N LEU A 94 -3.80 -9.02 11.13
CA LEU A 94 -2.43 -9.29 11.56
C LEU A 94 -2.37 -9.80 13.01
N TYR A 95 -3.29 -9.39 13.87
CA TYR A 95 -3.42 -9.94 15.21
C TYR A 95 -3.86 -11.41 15.18
N LYS A 96 -4.86 -11.75 14.36
CA LYS A 96 -5.41 -13.11 14.25
C LYS A 96 -4.47 -14.07 13.52
N ASN A 97 -3.89 -13.63 12.42
CA ASN A 97 -3.15 -14.51 11.50
C ASN A 97 -1.64 -14.36 11.61
N GLY A 98 -1.15 -13.21 12.09
CA GLY A 98 0.26 -12.85 11.91
C GLY A 98 0.60 -12.59 10.45
N GLY A 99 1.87 -12.72 10.08
CA GLY A 99 2.33 -12.62 8.69
C GLY A 99 2.51 -11.18 8.21
N ALA A 100 2.23 -10.91 6.94
CA ALA A 100 2.50 -9.60 6.35
C ALA A 100 1.28 -9.04 5.62
N TRP A 101 1.06 -7.73 5.77
CA TRP A 101 0.12 -6.90 5.04
C TRP A 101 0.81 -6.13 3.93
N ILE A 102 0.11 -5.93 2.82
CA ILE A 102 0.49 -5.02 1.74
C ILE A 102 -0.75 -4.25 1.24
N ASP A 103 -0.59 -2.94 1.00
CA ASP A 103 -1.62 -2.13 0.35
C ASP A 103 -1.71 -2.46 -1.15
N LEU A 104 -2.93 -2.43 -1.72
CA LEU A 104 -3.18 -2.78 -3.13
C LEU A 104 -2.81 -1.67 -4.13
N ASP A 105 -2.20 -0.60 -3.69
CA ASP A 105 -1.58 0.43 -4.52
C ASP A 105 -0.05 0.40 -4.43
N MET A 106 0.51 -0.72 -3.95
CA MET A 106 1.93 -0.99 -3.95
C MET A 106 2.29 -2.00 -5.05
N LEU A 107 3.24 -1.67 -5.91
CA LEU A 107 3.80 -2.56 -6.91
C LEU A 107 5.13 -3.12 -6.43
N MET A 108 5.23 -4.43 -6.26
CA MET A 108 6.51 -5.08 -5.96
C MET A 108 7.40 -5.09 -7.21
N VAL A 109 8.67 -4.75 -7.06
CA VAL A 109 9.66 -4.76 -8.15
C VAL A 109 10.61 -5.95 -8.06
N LYS A 110 10.76 -6.52 -6.86
CA LYS A 110 11.54 -7.74 -6.59
C LYS A 110 11.17 -8.34 -5.23
N PRO A 111 11.56 -9.59 -4.94
CA PRO A 111 11.37 -10.19 -3.62
C PRO A 111 12.21 -9.48 -2.55
N ILE A 112 11.70 -9.45 -1.31
CA ILE A 112 12.46 -9.03 -0.14
C ILE A 112 13.46 -10.15 0.18
N PRO A 113 14.77 -9.83 0.36
CA PRO A 113 15.78 -10.84 0.67
C PRO A 113 15.46 -11.64 1.93
N SER A 114 15.81 -12.93 1.94
CA SER A 114 15.51 -13.86 3.04
C SER A 114 16.00 -13.37 4.40
N HIS A 115 17.21 -12.79 4.47
CA HIS A 115 17.77 -12.23 5.71
C HIS A 115 17.03 -11.00 6.23
N VAL A 116 16.27 -10.29 5.36
CA VAL A 116 15.40 -9.19 5.76
C VAL A 116 14.05 -9.74 6.20
N VAL A 117 13.43 -10.62 5.38
CA VAL A 117 12.09 -11.14 5.66
C VAL A 117 12.04 -12.07 6.86
N SER A 118 13.17 -12.66 7.28
CA SER A 118 13.28 -13.48 8.49
C SER A 118 13.17 -12.70 9.80
N ARG A 119 13.36 -11.36 9.78
CA ARG A 119 13.19 -10.52 10.97
C ARG A 119 11.77 -10.68 11.54
N PRO A 120 11.58 -10.65 12.86
CA PRO A 120 10.25 -10.84 13.47
C PRO A 120 9.25 -9.76 13.04
N TYR A 121 9.69 -8.52 12.89
CA TYR A 121 8.91 -7.40 12.38
C TYR A 121 9.57 -6.78 11.16
N LEU A 122 8.77 -6.21 10.26
CA LEU A 122 9.20 -5.29 9.23
C LEU A 122 8.13 -4.23 9.03
N PHE A 123 8.54 -2.99 8.92
CA PHE A 123 7.65 -1.86 8.66
C PHE A 123 8.19 -1.07 7.47
N GLY A 124 7.33 -0.70 6.54
CA GLY A 124 7.70 0.25 5.51
C GLY A 124 8.07 1.59 6.16
N GLY A 125 9.13 2.22 5.69
CA GLY A 125 9.49 3.58 6.08
C GLY A 125 8.88 4.60 5.12
N GLU A 126 8.60 5.81 5.61
CA GLU A 126 8.07 6.93 4.84
C GLU A 126 8.79 8.22 5.24
N ARG A 127 9.11 9.05 4.24
CA ARG A 127 9.57 10.42 4.49
C ARG A 127 8.37 11.30 4.73
N THR A 128 8.44 12.15 5.74
CA THR A 128 7.40 13.13 6.07
C THR A 128 7.93 14.55 5.93
N ILE A 129 7.02 15.52 5.85
CA ILE A 129 7.36 16.94 5.73
C ILE A 129 6.87 17.65 6.99
N GLN A 130 7.79 18.27 7.69
CA GLN A 130 7.46 19.14 8.80
C GLN A 130 6.59 20.32 8.33
N LYS A 131 5.48 20.56 9.02
CA LYS A 131 4.63 21.72 8.76
C LYS A 131 5.29 22.96 9.38
N GLY A 132 5.61 23.96 8.57
CA GLY A 132 6.21 25.21 9.03
C GLY A 132 6.57 26.11 7.87
N ALA A 133 7.14 27.28 8.19
CA ALA A 133 7.58 28.28 7.19
C ALA A 133 8.65 27.70 6.23
N TYR A 134 9.48 26.81 6.73
CA TYR A 134 10.45 26.05 5.94
C TYR A 134 10.07 24.57 5.99
N LYS A 135 9.53 24.05 4.87
CA LYS A 135 9.22 22.63 4.73
C LYS A 135 10.52 21.84 4.69
N LYS A 136 10.80 21.12 5.76
CA LYS A 136 11.98 20.25 5.88
C LYS A 136 11.53 18.80 5.96
N VAL A 137 12.26 17.90 5.32
CA VAL A 137 12.03 16.46 5.46
C VAL A 137 12.44 16.04 6.85
N GLU A 138 11.52 15.36 7.54
CA GLU A 138 11.77 14.78 8.85
C GLU A 138 12.41 13.39 8.72
N PRO A 139 12.97 12.86 9.81
CA PRO A 139 13.41 11.48 9.87
C PRO A 139 12.32 10.53 9.38
N GLU A 140 12.75 9.42 8.81
CA GLU A 140 11.85 8.40 8.29
C GLU A 140 11.01 7.79 9.42
N VAL A 141 9.73 7.65 9.17
CA VAL A 141 8.75 7.10 10.12
C VAL A 141 8.09 5.86 9.55
N ALA A 142 7.59 4.99 10.42
CA ALA A 142 6.85 3.82 9.96
C ALA A 142 5.55 4.23 9.24
N THR A 143 5.27 3.58 8.12
CA THR A 143 4.00 3.65 7.38
C THR A 143 3.23 2.35 7.49
N VAL A 144 1.94 2.40 7.20
CA VAL A 144 1.03 1.25 7.28
C VAL A 144 0.89 0.47 5.97
N SER A 145 1.53 0.93 4.90
CA SER A 145 1.41 0.33 3.56
C SER A 145 2.04 -1.06 3.43
N PHE A 146 3.08 -1.34 4.24
CA PHE A 146 3.68 -2.66 4.39
C PHE A 146 3.99 -2.93 5.87
N ILE A 147 3.42 -4.00 6.41
CA ILE A 147 3.59 -4.40 7.81
C ILE A 147 3.81 -5.91 7.86
N LYS A 148 4.87 -6.35 8.52
CA LYS A 148 5.06 -7.76 8.89
C LYS A 148 5.14 -7.88 10.41
N VAL A 149 4.44 -8.87 10.95
CA VAL A 149 4.49 -9.26 12.37
C VAL A 149 4.86 -10.74 12.52
N PRO A 150 5.39 -11.16 13.68
CA PRO A 150 5.98 -12.51 13.83
C PRO A 150 4.95 -13.64 13.72
N GLY A 151 3.73 -13.44 14.19
CA GLY A 151 2.70 -14.47 14.20
C GLY A 151 1.39 -13.99 14.82
N PRO A 152 0.40 -14.89 14.97
CA PRO A 152 -0.84 -14.62 15.68
C PRO A 152 -0.56 -14.12 17.11
N GLY A 153 -1.42 -13.21 17.60
CA GLY A 153 -1.26 -12.61 18.91
C GLY A 153 -0.12 -11.59 19.01
N SER A 154 0.35 -11.04 17.90
CA SER A 154 1.42 -10.04 17.86
C SER A 154 1.26 -8.97 18.95
N PRO A 155 2.27 -8.75 19.82
CA PRO A 155 2.22 -7.72 20.87
C PRO A 155 1.91 -6.32 20.33
N LEU A 156 2.47 -5.94 19.17
CA LEU A 156 2.19 -4.66 18.54
C LEU A 156 0.72 -4.54 18.13
N MET A 157 0.18 -5.58 17.46
CA MET A 157 -1.22 -5.54 17.01
C MET A 157 -2.17 -5.53 18.20
N LYS A 158 -1.86 -6.29 19.26
CA LYS A 158 -2.63 -6.26 20.51
C LYS A 158 -2.59 -4.86 21.14
N TRP A 159 -1.41 -4.27 21.28
CA TRP A 159 -1.26 -2.93 21.84
C TRP A 159 -2.12 -1.92 21.08
N ILE A 160 -2.09 -1.93 19.74
CA ILE A 160 -2.90 -1.02 18.92
C ILE A 160 -4.39 -1.26 19.16
N LEU A 161 -4.86 -2.53 19.14
CA LEU A 161 -6.26 -2.88 19.37
C LEU A 161 -6.75 -2.41 20.75
N ASP A 162 -5.93 -2.53 21.80
CA ASP A 162 -6.25 -2.09 23.15
C ASP A 162 -6.34 -0.55 23.27
N HIS A 163 -5.74 0.20 22.34
CA HIS A 163 -5.71 1.66 22.34
C HIS A 163 -6.63 2.31 21.28
N ILE A 164 -7.32 1.49 20.47
CA ILE A 164 -8.35 2.02 19.59
C ILE A 164 -9.52 2.53 20.43
N PRO A 165 -9.99 3.78 20.26
CA PRO A 165 -11.16 4.30 20.94
C PRO A 165 -12.37 3.38 20.73
N THR A 166 -13.17 3.17 21.79
CA THR A 166 -14.39 2.35 21.74
C THR A 166 -15.42 2.90 20.74
N ASP A 167 -15.41 4.21 20.55
CA ASP A 167 -16.18 4.87 19.49
C ASP A 167 -15.30 5.13 18.27
N LEU A 168 -15.32 4.18 17.33
CA LEU A 168 -14.60 4.27 16.07
C LEU A 168 -15.07 5.45 15.19
N LEU A 169 -16.28 5.98 15.44
CA LEU A 169 -16.82 7.15 14.73
C LEU A 169 -16.12 8.45 15.15
N THR A 170 -15.45 8.45 16.32
CA THR A 170 -14.63 9.58 16.76
C THR A 170 -13.26 9.62 16.12
N LEU A 171 -12.81 8.54 15.47
CA LEU A 171 -11.57 8.52 14.69
C LEU A 171 -11.66 9.50 13.53
N LYS A 172 -11.21 10.71 13.79
CA LYS A 172 -11.42 11.90 12.96
C LYS A 172 -10.58 11.94 11.68
N SER A 173 -9.60 11.03 11.51
CA SER A 173 -8.66 11.04 10.37
C SER A 173 -8.04 9.64 10.16
N PRO A 174 -7.72 9.21 8.90
CA PRO A 174 -6.88 8.03 8.66
C PRO A 174 -5.54 8.11 9.38
N PHE A 175 -5.07 9.32 9.63
CA PHE A 175 -3.83 9.55 10.37
C PHE A 175 -3.88 9.13 11.85
N ASP A 176 -5.06 8.95 12.42
CA ASP A 176 -5.19 8.53 13.82
C ASP A 176 -4.70 7.09 14.00
N TYR A 177 -5.03 6.16 13.07
CA TYR A 177 -4.46 4.80 13.08
C TYR A 177 -2.95 4.80 12.84
N MET A 178 -2.46 5.63 11.95
CA MET A 178 -1.02 5.76 11.72
C MET A 178 -0.28 6.25 12.97
N ASN A 179 -0.88 7.20 13.69
CA ASN A 179 -0.31 7.69 14.95
C ASN A 179 -0.28 6.62 16.04
N LEU A 180 -1.37 5.85 16.19
CA LEU A 180 -1.40 4.71 17.12
C LEU A 180 -0.34 3.67 16.74
N TYR A 181 -0.21 3.37 15.47
CA TYR A 181 0.78 2.42 14.98
C TYR A 181 2.21 2.86 15.28
N ARG A 182 2.55 4.12 14.99
CA ARG A 182 3.86 4.71 15.29
C ARG A 182 4.15 4.72 16.78
N LYS A 183 3.16 5.11 17.60
CA LYS A 183 3.26 5.10 19.05
C LYS A 183 3.49 3.70 19.61
N GLY A 184 2.76 2.70 19.12
CA GLY A 184 2.98 1.31 19.52
C GLY A 184 4.36 0.77 19.14
N ILE A 185 4.88 1.13 17.96
CA ILE A 185 6.26 0.82 17.55
C ILE A 185 7.27 1.44 18.53
N GLU A 186 7.06 2.68 18.92
CA GLU A 186 7.93 3.41 19.85
C GLU A 186 7.89 2.78 21.24
N GLU A 187 6.71 2.62 21.82
CA GLU A 187 6.57 2.09 23.20
C GLU A 187 7.09 0.66 23.34
N LEU A 188 7.04 -0.13 22.27
CA LEU A 188 7.55 -1.51 22.28
C LEU A 188 9.01 -1.63 21.78
N GLY A 189 9.70 -0.51 21.52
CA GLY A 189 11.09 -0.51 21.09
C GLY A 189 11.34 -1.18 19.73
N LEU A 190 10.39 -1.07 18.80
CA LEU A 190 10.41 -1.76 17.51
C LEU A 190 10.96 -0.91 16.35
N GLN A 191 11.45 0.31 16.61
CA GLN A 191 11.92 1.25 15.57
C GLN A 191 13.03 0.65 14.68
N LYS A 192 13.87 -0.23 15.23
CA LYS A 192 14.93 -0.94 14.49
C LYS A 192 14.43 -1.82 13.34
N TYR A 193 13.12 -2.07 13.28
CA TYR A 193 12.48 -2.86 12.21
C TYR A 193 11.83 -1.99 11.14
N VAL A 194 11.91 -0.66 11.25
CA VAL A 194 11.51 0.25 10.20
C VAL A 194 12.56 0.21 9.11
N LEU A 195 12.13 -0.15 7.91
CA LEU A 195 13.00 -0.15 6.72
C LEU A 195 13.19 1.28 6.22
N PRO A 196 14.31 1.58 5.56
CA PRO A 196 14.48 2.85 4.86
C PRO A 196 13.30 3.12 3.91
N ALA A 197 12.89 4.38 3.76
CA ALA A 197 11.78 4.74 2.90
C ALA A 197 11.94 4.23 1.46
N ASN A 198 13.18 4.19 0.96
CA ASN A 198 13.48 3.65 -0.37
C ASN A 198 13.02 2.20 -0.56
N ALA A 199 12.84 1.42 0.51
CA ALA A 199 12.47 0.01 0.39
C ALA A 199 11.12 -0.18 -0.32
N PHE A 200 10.13 0.66 -0.02
CA PHE A 200 8.78 0.60 -0.58
C PHE A 200 8.25 1.94 -1.09
N LEU A 201 8.83 3.05 -0.61
CA LEU A 201 8.43 4.41 -0.97
C LEU A 201 9.62 5.20 -1.55
N PRO A 202 10.28 4.67 -2.62
CA PRO A 202 11.37 5.40 -3.27
C PRO A 202 10.85 6.69 -3.90
N LEU A 203 9.60 6.69 -4.37
CA LEU A 203 8.87 7.86 -4.87
C LEU A 203 8.04 8.44 -3.72
N ASN A 204 8.29 9.70 -3.36
CA ASN A 204 7.54 10.35 -2.29
C ASN A 204 6.12 10.72 -2.75
N TRP A 205 5.17 10.76 -1.82
CA TRP A 205 3.78 11.09 -2.12
C TRP A 205 3.58 12.48 -2.77
N TRP A 206 4.48 13.42 -2.51
CA TRP A 206 4.43 14.75 -3.14
C TRP A 206 5.00 14.79 -4.56
N ASP A 207 5.82 13.80 -4.94
CA ASP A 207 6.46 13.70 -6.24
C ASP A 207 5.69 12.78 -7.21
N VAL A 208 4.71 11.99 -6.72
CA VAL A 208 3.98 11.01 -7.51
C VAL A 208 3.31 11.59 -8.77
N LYS A 209 2.94 12.88 -8.77
CA LYS A 209 2.40 13.56 -9.95
C LYS A 209 3.41 13.61 -11.10
N ASP A 210 4.67 13.79 -10.78
CA ASP A 210 5.73 13.99 -11.77
C ASP A 210 6.00 12.67 -12.53
N SER A 211 5.70 11.51 -11.91
CA SER A 211 5.83 10.19 -12.55
C SER A 211 4.82 9.92 -13.67
N PHE A 212 3.79 10.76 -13.81
CA PHE A 212 2.81 10.72 -14.90
C PHE A 212 3.17 11.66 -16.07
N ALA A 213 4.29 12.38 -16.03
CA ALA A 213 4.74 13.18 -17.13
C ALA A 213 5.23 12.29 -18.28
N ALA A 214 5.11 12.78 -19.54
CA ALA A 214 5.64 12.10 -20.71
C ALA A 214 7.16 11.92 -20.59
N GLY A 215 7.66 10.75 -20.95
CA GLY A 215 9.08 10.38 -20.85
C GLY A 215 9.55 10.08 -19.42
N ALA A 216 8.68 10.21 -18.44
CA ALA A 216 9.04 10.03 -17.03
C ALA A 216 9.51 8.61 -16.68
N GLY A 217 9.13 7.59 -17.46
CA GLY A 217 9.54 6.19 -17.26
C GLY A 217 10.91 5.83 -17.84
N GLN A 218 11.49 6.69 -18.65
CA GLN A 218 12.72 6.36 -19.40
C GLN A 218 13.92 6.19 -18.46
N ALA A 219 14.81 5.27 -18.78
CA ALA A 219 16.07 5.06 -18.07
C ALA A 219 16.88 6.37 -18.02
N GLY A 220 17.51 6.64 -16.89
CA GLY A 220 18.27 7.85 -16.66
C GLY A 220 17.43 9.09 -16.30
N VAL A 221 16.11 9.05 -16.41
CA VAL A 221 15.25 10.17 -16.00
C VAL A 221 15.21 10.25 -14.47
N CYS A 222 15.40 11.45 -13.95
CA CYS A 222 15.34 11.76 -12.53
C CYS A 222 14.29 12.85 -12.26
N TYR A 223 13.46 12.63 -11.25
CA TYR A 223 12.55 13.66 -10.74
C TYR A 223 13.28 14.54 -9.74
N ARG A 224 13.22 15.84 -9.95
CA ARG A 224 13.85 16.80 -9.04
C ARG A 224 13.27 16.64 -7.64
N GLY A 225 14.10 16.29 -6.67
CA GLY A 225 13.72 16.22 -5.26
C GLY A 225 13.14 17.54 -4.76
N LYS A 226 12.02 17.47 -4.05
CA LYS A 226 11.38 18.61 -3.39
C LYS A 226 11.75 18.59 -1.91
N TYR A 227 11.71 19.75 -1.29
CA TYR A 227 11.94 19.90 0.15
C TYR A 227 13.30 19.36 0.64
N GLY A 228 14.32 19.39 -0.23
CA GLY A 228 15.68 18.90 0.10
C GLY A 228 15.83 17.38 0.09
N THR A 229 14.87 16.65 -0.49
CA THR A 229 15.03 15.20 -0.73
C THR A 229 15.96 14.96 -1.92
N GLU A 230 16.66 13.82 -1.87
CA GLU A 230 17.37 13.31 -3.03
C GLU A 230 16.42 13.12 -4.22
N PRO A 231 16.88 13.39 -5.45
CA PRO A 231 16.09 13.09 -6.64
C PRO A 231 15.75 11.61 -6.69
N PHE A 232 14.50 11.29 -7.05
CA PHE A 232 14.17 9.94 -7.45
C PHE A 232 14.55 9.73 -8.91
N CYS A 233 15.40 8.78 -9.20
CA CYS A 233 15.73 8.36 -10.56
C CYS A 233 15.09 7.02 -10.87
N VAL A 234 14.62 6.81 -12.11
CA VAL A 234 14.02 5.54 -12.56
C VAL A 234 14.96 4.37 -12.30
N ASP A 235 16.27 4.57 -12.49
CA ASP A 235 17.29 3.57 -12.22
C ASP A 235 17.39 3.18 -10.73
N ASN A 236 16.88 4.00 -9.81
CA ASN A 236 16.82 3.66 -8.39
C ASN A 236 15.95 2.41 -8.13
N LEU A 237 15.00 2.08 -9.02
CA LEU A 237 14.22 0.85 -8.93
C LEU A 237 15.07 -0.43 -9.05
N LYS A 238 16.26 -0.34 -9.63
CA LYS A 238 17.21 -1.44 -9.76
C LYS A 238 18.06 -1.65 -8.50
N ARG A 239 18.08 -0.70 -7.58
CA ARG A 239 18.87 -0.78 -6.35
C ARG A 239 18.50 -1.99 -5.52
N PRO A 240 19.48 -2.65 -4.84
CA PRO A 240 19.23 -3.88 -4.08
C PRO A 240 18.28 -3.66 -2.89
N ASP A 241 18.20 -2.45 -2.36
CA ASP A 241 17.39 -2.05 -1.21
C ASP A 241 15.98 -1.56 -1.56
N VAL A 242 15.58 -1.51 -2.85
CA VAL A 242 14.22 -1.15 -3.29
C VAL A 242 13.44 -2.41 -3.63
N TYR A 243 12.34 -2.65 -2.96
CA TYR A 243 11.50 -3.86 -3.11
C TYR A 243 10.16 -3.57 -3.77
N GLY A 244 9.65 -2.33 -3.65
CA GLY A 244 8.37 -1.94 -4.21
C GLY A 244 8.24 -0.43 -4.39
N VAL A 245 7.14 -0.02 -5.03
CA VAL A 245 6.75 1.39 -5.23
C VAL A 245 5.31 1.58 -4.77
N HIS A 246 5.09 2.46 -3.80
CA HIS A 246 3.77 2.84 -3.35
C HIS A 246 3.21 3.98 -4.20
N TRP A 247 2.04 3.79 -4.79
CA TRP A 247 1.44 4.74 -5.75
C TRP A 247 0.47 5.73 -5.12
N PHE A 248 0.19 5.60 -3.83
CA PHE A 248 -0.68 6.54 -3.11
C PHE A 248 -2.02 6.79 -3.82
N ARG A 249 -2.79 5.75 -4.06
CA ARG A 249 -4.06 5.79 -4.82
C ARG A 249 -4.97 6.97 -4.42
N ALA A 250 -5.07 7.25 -3.12
CA ALA A 250 -5.86 8.37 -2.62
C ALA A 250 -5.38 9.73 -3.16
N ILE A 251 -4.05 9.89 -3.35
CA ILE A 251 -3.46 11.09 -3.94
C ILE A 251 -3.69 11.13 -5.44
N LEU A 252 -3.52 9.99 -6.14
CA LEU A 252 -3.78 9.89 -7.57
C LEU A 252 -5.21 10.34 -7.88
N ARG A 253 -6.20 9.79 -7.14
CA ARG A 253 -7.61 10.15 -7.27
C ARG A 253 -7.84 11.64 -6.98
N LYS A 254 -7.30 12.16 -5.88
CA LYS A 254 -7.44 13.58 -5.51
C LYS A 254 -6.87 14.53 -6.55
N LYS A 255 -5.81 14.13 -7.25
CA LYS A 255 -5.17 14.91 -8.31
C LYS A 255 -5.78 14.66 -9.69
N GLY A 256 -6.79 13.79 -9.82
CA GLY A 256 -7.41 13.44 -11.10
C GLY A 256 -6.45 12.76 -12.07
N LEU A 257 -5.44 12.04 -11.57
CA LEU A 257 -4.47 11.35 -12.42
C LEU A 257 -5.09 10.08 -13.02
N PRO A 258 -4.77 9.72 -14.27
CA PRO A 258 -5.44 8.66 -15.05
C PRO A 258 -4.93 7.25 -14.69
N TYR A 259 -4.94 6.87 -13.42
CA TYR A 259 -4.45 5.57 -12.96
C TYR A 259 -5.45 4.40 -13.15
N GLU A 260 -6.74 4.68 -13.40
CA GLU A 260 -7.79 3.67 -13.57
C GLU A 260 -8.08 3.33 -15.04
N ARG A 261 -7.68 4.19 -15.98
CA ARG A 261 -8.09 4.10 -17.38
C ARG A 261 -7.12 3.27 -18.21
N ALA A 262 -7.59 2.12 -18.69
CA ALA A 262 -6.89 1.33 -19.71
C ALA A 262 -6.80 2.02 -21.09
N GLU A 263 -7.56 3.10 -21.33
CA GLU A 263 -7.85 3.63 -22.65
C GLU A 263 -7.15 4.95 -23.00
N ASN A 264 -6.49 5.63 -22.06
CA ASN A 264 -5.73 6.84 -22.41
C ASN A 264 -4.33 6.50 -22.91
N ARG A 265 -4.26 5.91 -24.11
CA ARG A 265 -3.03 5.67 -24.88
C ARG A 265 -2.27 6.94 -25.28
N ALA A 266 -2.73 8.13 -24.89
CA ALA A 266 -2.10 9.39 -25.29
C ALA A 266 -0.77 9.68 -24.59
N VAL A 267 -0.48 9.02 -23.43
CA VAL A 267 0.80 9.16 -22.70
C VAL A 267 1.24 7.77 -22.23
N THR A 268 1.88 7.02 -23.12
CA THR A 268 2.28 5.63 -22.92
C THR A 268 3.70 5.48 -22.33
N ASP A 269 4.42 6.56 -22.18
CA ASP A 269 5.85 6.58 -21.79
C ASP A 269 6.13 7.18 -20.40
N ASN A 270 5.10 7.24 -19.53
CA ASN A 270 5.31 7.64 -18.14
C ASN A 270 5.67 6.45 -17.23
N LEU A 271 6.28 6.73 -16.09
CA LEU A 271 6.75 5.69 -15.17
C LEU A 271 5.63 4.74 -14.70
N TYR A 272 4.44 5.29 -14.42
CA TYR A 272 3.30 4.48 -13.98
C TYR A 272 2.90 3.46 -15.05
N GLU A 273 2.71 3.90 -16.29
CA GLU A 273 2.31 3.01 -17.40
C GLU A 273 3.39 1.98 -17.72
N GLU A 274 4.66 2.37 -17.71
CA GLU A 274 5.76 1.42 -17.97
C GLU A 274 5.84 0.32 -16.91
N MET A 275 5.66 0.67 -15.63
CA MET A 275 5.65 -0.32 -14.55
C MET A 275 4.45 -1.27 -14.68
N ILE A 276 3.26 -0.75 -14.93
CA ILE A 276 2.05 -1.56 -15.10
C ILE A 276 2.20 -2.48 -16.32
N ALA A 277 2.61 -1.94 -17.46
CA ALA A 277 2.78 -2.72 -18.69
C ALA A 277 3.85 -3.81 -18.55
N LYS A 278 4.93 -3.54 -17.79
CA LYS A 278 5.92 -4.57 -17.49
C LYS A 278 5.31 -5.71 -16.66
N ILE A 279 4.56 -5.40 -15.62
CA ILE A 279 3.91 -6.41 -14.76
C ILE A 279 2.93 -7.27 -15.57
N GLU A 280 2.13 -6.62 -16.43
CA GLU A 280 1.16 -7.31 -17.31
C GLU A 280 1.85 -8.24 -18.31
N ARG A 281 2.98 -7.82 -18.90
CA ARG A 281 3.79 -8.68 -19.80
C ARG A 281 4.39 -9.87 -19.05
N ASP A 282 5.02 -9.63 -17.90
CA ASP A 282 5.64 -10.70 -17.10
C ASP A 282 4.60 -11.75 -16.69
N ALA A 283 3.38 -11.31 -16.34
CA ALA A 283 2.26 -12.19 -16.01
C ALA A 283 1.76 -13.01 -17.23
N SER A 284 1.78 -12.46 -18.43
CA SER A 284 1.41 -13.17 -19.67
C SER A 284 2.42 -14.28 -19.98
N LEU A 285 3.71 -13.95 -19.95
CA LEU A 285 4.78 -14.92 -20.21
C LEU A 285 4.77 -16.10 -19.21
N ALA A 286 4.43 -15.84 -17.96
CA ALA A 286 4.30 -16.90 -16.96
C ALA A 286 3.12 -17.84 -17.22
N LYS A 287 2.04 -17.39 -17.87
CA LYS A 287 0.90 -18.24 -18.28
C LYS A 287 1.24 -19.15 -19.45
N ASP A 288 2.03 -18.66 -20.41
CA ASP A 288 2.42 -19.42 -21.60
C ASP A 288 3.46 -20.51 -21.30
N SER A 289 4.05 -20.49 -20.08
CA SER A 289 5.07 -21.45 -19.63
C SER A 289 4.53 -22.57 -18.74
N LEU A 290 3.23 -22.57 -18.42
CA LEU A 290 2.51 -23.57 -17.64
C LEU A 290 1.64 -24.45 -18.54
#